data_3de2130c76b7ecb0ec4d64c43e485109
#
_entry.id   3de2130c76b7ecb0ec4d64c43e485109
#
_cell.length_a   1.000
_cell.length_b   1.000
_cell.length_c   1.000
_cell.angle_alpha   90.00
_cell.angle_beta   90.00
_cell.angle_gamma   90.00
#
_symmetry.space_group_name_H-M   'P 1'
#
loop_
_entity.id
_entity.type
_entity.pdbx_description
1 polymer ?
#
loop_
_entity_poly.entity_id
_entity_poly.type
_entity_poly.pdbx_seq_one_letter_code
_entity_poly.pdbx_strand_id
1 'polypeptide(L)'
;MSVFLALLFLMSSLTIVSGAEGYVSVPEVDTFEEEGYPVPMYDIIHSIELYATEEKVTAALEADDAYSLRITLTLYEQKGSGWSFLAKKTFSDHSRILVGSINYNFQPGVTYKAVANYNAGGETDSMEDIFSF
;
A
#
# COMPACT_ATOMS: atom_id res chain seq x y z
N MET A 1 -14.22 -4.82 14.34
CA MET A 1 -13.22 -5.88 14.35
C MET A 1 -12.30 -5.79 13.16
N SER A 2 -12.84 -5.89 11.97
CA SER A 2 -11.96 -5.93 10.82
C SER A 2 -11.25 -4.61 10.57
N VAL A 3 -11.83 -3.50 10.98
CA VAL A 3 -11.14 -2.23 10.86
C VAL A 3 -9.85 -2.27 11.66
N PHE A 4 -9.94 -2.84 12.85
CA PHE A 4 -8.79 -2.98 13.71
C PHE A 4 -7.77 -3.93 13.07
N LEU A 5 -8.26 -4.98 12.48
CA LEU A 5 -7.39 -5.94 11.83
C LEU A 5 -6.65 -5.32 10.66
N ALA A 6 -7.36 -4.51 9.88
CA ALA A 6 -6.73 -3.84 8.76
C ALA A 6 -5.64 -2.90 9.21
N LEU A 7 -5.90 -2.21 10.30
CA LEU A 7 -4.91 -1.29 10.84
C LEU A 7 -3.66 -2.04 11.30
N LEU A 8 -3.87 -3.18 11.93
CA LEU A 8 -2.76 -3.98 12.39
C LEU A 8 -1.93 -4.48 11.22
N PHE A 9 -2.61 -4.89 10.18
CA PHE A 9 -1.93 -5.36 8.98
C PHE A 9 -1.10 -4.25 8.37
N LEU A 10 -1.65 -3.06 8.35
CA LEU A 10 -0.94 -1.92 7.81
C LEU A 10 0.37 -1.69 8.53
N MET A 11 0.34 -1.81 9.84
CA MET A 11 1.56 -1.63 10.60
C MET A 11 2.58 -2.70 10.27
N SER A 12 2.12 -3.90 10.06
CA SER A 12 3.04 -4.95 9.66
C SER A 12 3.67 -4.67 8.33
N SER A 13 2.88 -4.17 7.41
CA SER A 13 3.40 -3.88 6.09
C SER A 13 4.47 -2.83 6.11
N LEU A 14 4.31 -1.86 6.97
CA LEU A 14 5.28 -0.78 7.05
C LEU A 14 6.64 -1.26 7.51
N THR A 15 6.67 -2.32 8.25
CA THR A 15 7.95 -2.81 8.74
C THR A 15 8.75 -3.50 7.66
N ILE A 16 8.11 -3.86 6.62
CA ILE A 16 8.78 -4.52 5.57
C ILE A 16 9.63 -3.66 4.78
N VAL A 17 9.28 -2.93 4.55
CA VAL A 17 9.93 -2.37 3.50
C VAL A 17 11.21 -1.89 3.51
N SER A 18 10.85 -2.74 3.39
CA SER A 18 11.42 -2.46 2.84
C SER A 18 11.98 -2.65 2.31
N GLY A 19 11.86 -2.97 2.49
CA GLY A 19 12.21 -2.86 1.95
C GLY A 19 12.61 -3.28 1.49
N ALA A 20 12.67 -3.63 1.82
CA ALA A 20 12.80 -3.71 1.43
C ALA A 20 13.23 -3.98 1.27
N GLU A 21 13.29 -4.25 1.54
CA GLU A 21 13.44 -4.02 1.45
C GLU A 21 13.78 -3.81 1.55
N GLY A 22 13.89 -4.26 1.74
CA GLY A 22 14.00 -3.59 2.09
C GLY A 22 14.57 -3.57 2.13
N TYR A 23 14.83 -3.88 2.78
CA TYR A 23 15.12 -3.37 3.13
C TYR A 23 15.68 -3.54 3.39
N VAL A 24 15.87 -3.90 3.54
CA VAL A 24 16.19 -3.58 3.99
C VAL A 24 16.66 -3.55 4.29
N SER A 25 16.81 -3.84 4.61
CA SER A 25 17.14 -3.47 5.04
C SER A 25 17.69 -3.42 5.16
N VAL A 26 18.00 -3.66 5.44
CA VAL A 26 18.53 -3.27 5.69
C VAL A 26 19.11 -3.30 6.02
N PRO A 27 19.30 -3.49 6.22
CA PRO A 27 19.95 -3.26 6.64
C PRO A 27 20.69 -3.45 6.73
N GLU A 28 20.90 -3.75 6.96
CA GLU A 28 21.60 -3.55 6.95
C GLU A 28 22.23 -3.18 6.56
N VAL A 29 22.32 -3.43 6.68
CA VAL A 29 22.99 -2.74 6.34
C VAL A 29 23.74 -2.30 6.28
N ASP A 30 24.01 -2.36 6.65
CA ASP A 30 24.72 -1.69 6.68
C ASP A 30 25.58 -1.42 6.35
N THR A 31 25.83 -1.79 6.30
CA THR A 31 26.53 -1.33 6.02
C THR A 31 26.93 -0.86 5.31
N PHE A 32 27.09 -0.76 5.30
CA PHE A 32 27.45 -0.09 4.69
C PHE A 32 27.89 0.46 4.22
N GLU A 33 28.08 0.52 4.34
CA GLU A 33 28.50 1.20 4.04
C GLU A 33 28.79 1.87 3.41
N GLU A 34 29.01 1.87 3.42
CA GLU A 34 29.30 2.65 2.94
C GLU A 34 29.32 3.15 2.04
N GLU A 35 29.62 3.06 1.85
CA GLU A 35 29.59 3.58 1.00
C GLU A 35 28.97 3.93 0.21
N GLY A 36 28.56 4.02 0.10
CA GLY A 36 27.88 4.50 -0.46
C GLY A 36 27.01 4.16 -1.01
N TYR A 37 26.81 4.04 -0.81
CA TYR A 37 25.84 3.92 -1.39
C TYR A 37 24.86 3.66 -1.39
N PRO A 38 25.08 3.33 -1.17
CA PRO A 38 23.88 2.86 -1.49
C PRO A 38 22.83 3.63 -1.66
N VAL A 39 22.54 3.50 -2.36
CA VAL A 39 21.44 4.22 -2.75
C VAL A 39 20.23 3.83 -2.02
N PRO A 40 19.56 4.72 -1.39
CA PRO A 40 18.32 4.40 -0.74
C PRO A 40 17.35 3.84 -1.74
N MET A 41 16.59 2.88 -1.32
CA MET A 41 15.60 2.28 -2.17
C MET A 41 14.48 3.25 -2.47
N TYR A 42 14.12 4.09 -1.51
CA TYR A 42 13.00 4.97 -1.66
C TYR A 42 13.43 6.39 -1.42
N ASP A 43 13.89 7.03 -2.49
CA ASP A 43 14.23 8.43 -2.43
C ASP A 43 13.02 9.32 -2.55
N ILE A 44 11.97 8.83 -3.17
CA ILE A 44 10.80 9.63 -3.51
C ILE A 44 9.62 9.29 -2.62
N ILE A 45 9.31 8.01 -2.49
CA ILE A 45 8.18 7.59 -1.66
C ILE A 45 8.55 7.72 -0.20
N HIS A 46 7.78 8.54 0.51
CA HIS A 46 7.98 8.76 1.94
C HIS A 46 7.16 7.76 2.75
N SER A 47 5.91 7.54 2.40
CA SER A 47 5.08 6.56 3.08
C SER A 47 3.93 6.11 2.20
N ILE A 48 3.43 4.91 2.48
CA ILE A 48 2.24 4.37 1.83
C ILE A 48 1.33 3.79 2.90
N GLU A 49 0.02 3.82 2.64
CA GLU A 49 -0.98 3.28 3.55
C GLU A 49 -2.08 2.60 2.77
N LEU A 50 -2.69 1.59 3.40
CA LEU A 50 -3.84 0.90 2.85
C LEU A 50 -4.67 0.39 4.04
N TYR A 51 -5.95 0.77 4.08
CA TYR A 51 -6.82 0.32 5.14
C TYR A 51 -8.27 0.28 4.68
N ALA A 52 -9.09 -0.50 5.41
CA ALA A 52 -10.48 -0.69 5.06
C ALA A 52 -11.38 -0.36 6.24
N THR A 53 -12.52 0.22 5.95
CA THR A 53 -13.62 0.36 6.89
C THR A 53 -14.80 -0.40 6.32
N GLU A 54 -15.93 -0.41 7.04
CA GLU A 54 -17.11 -1.13 6.55
C GLU A 54 -17.67 -0.54 5.25
N GLU A 55 -17.28 0.66 4.90
CA GLU A 55 -17.87 1.37 3.78
C GLU A 55 -16.91 1.66 2.65
N LYS A 56 -15.63 1.50 2.87
CA LYS A 56 -14.66 1.81 1.81
C LYS A 56 -13.29 1.28 2.13
N VAL A 57 -12.48 1.21 1.08
CA VAL A 57 -11.07 0.91 1.21
C VAL A 57 -10.32 2.16 0.76
N THR A 58 -9.28 2.53 1.48
CA THR A 58 -8.53 3.76 1.24
C THR A 58 -7.04 3.45 1.10
N ALA A 59 -6.42 4.05 0.11
CA ALA A 59 -4.98 3.98 -0.08
C ALA A 59 -4.42 5.40 -0.08
N ALA A 60 -3.23 5.56 0.49
CA ALA A 60 -2.57 6.86 0.55
C ALA A 60 -1.10 6.73 0.19
N LEU A 61 -0.59 7.76 -0.44
CA LEU A 61 0.79 7.82 -0.89
C LEU A 61 1.33 9.20 -0.58
N GLU A 62 2.47 9.23 0.10
CA GLU A 62 3.14 10.48 0.40
C GLU A 62 4.54 10.45 -0.15
N ALA A 63 4.94 11.50 -0.85
CA ALA A 63 6.27 11.64 -1.43
C ALA A 63 7.03 12.77 -0.73
N ASP A 64 8.35 12.77 -0.91
CA ASP A 64 9.21 13.79 -0.32
C ASP A 64 8.96 15.17 -0.91
N ASP A 65 8.53 15.23 -2.13
CA ASP A 65 8.29 16.47 -2.84
C ASP A 65 7.14 16.25 -3.80
N ALA A 66 6.79 17.27 -4.56
CA ALA A 66 5.72 17.15 -5.54
C ALA A 66 6.21 16.35 -6.75
N TYR A 67 5.53 15.26 -7.02
CA TYR A 67 5.80 14.39 -8.15
C TYR A 67 4.50 13.97 -8.79
N SER A 68 4.60 13.35 -9.97
CA SER A 68 3.44 12.66 -10.54
C SER A 68 3.17 11.44 -9.69
N LEU A 69 2.06 11.44 -8.99
CA LEU A 69 1.67 10.34 -8.12
C LEU A 69 0.53 9.56 -8.76
N ARG A 70 0.54 8.25 -8.55
CA ARG A 70 -0.54 7.40 -9.02
C ARG A 70 -0.75 6.25 -8.05
N ILE A 71 -2.01 5.96 -7.78
CA ILE A 71 -2.41 4.78 -7.00
C ILE A 71 -3.39 3.99 -7.86
N THR A 72 -3.13 2.70 -8.01
CA THR A 72 -4.11 1.79 -8.60
C THR A 72 -4.59 0.88 -7.50
N LEU A 73 -5.87 0.97 -7.17
CA LEU A 73 -6.48 0.25 -6.07
C LEU A 73 -7.44 -0.78 -6.66
N THR A 74 -7.25 -2.05 -6.31
CA THR A 74 -8.05 -3.15 -6.81
C THR A 74 -8.66 -3.91 -5.64
N LEU A 75 -9.92 -4.28 -5.80
CA LEU A 75 -10.68 -4.94 -4.74
C LEU A 75 -11.18 -6.28 -5.23
N TYR A 76 -11.03 -7.30 -4.41
CA TYR A 76 -11.44 -8.67 -4.70
C TYR A 76 -12.29 -9.23 -3.57
N GLU A 77 -13.11 -10.21 -3.90
CA GLU A 77 -13.90 -10.97 -2.95
C GLU A 77 -13.46 -12.43 -3.02
N GLN A 78 -13.34 -13.08 -1.87
CA GLN A 78 -12.95 -14.49 -1.86
C GLN A 78 -14.10 -15.35 -2.34
N LYS A 79 -13.82 -16.23 -3.28
CA LYS A 79 -14.77 -17.19 -3.82
C LYS A 79 -14.11 -18.56 -3.78
N GLY A 80 -14.55 -19.41 -2.86
CA GLY A 80 -13.89 -20.69 -2.69
C GLY A 80 -12.44 -20.48 -2.30
N SER A 81 -11.52 -21.05 -3.04
CA SER A 81 -10.10 -20.90 -2.76
C SER A 81 -9.46 -19.76 -3.55
N GLY A 82 -10.23 -19.04 -4.35
CA GLY A 82 -9.69 -18.00 -5.21
C GLY A 82 -10.27 -16.64 -4.92
N TRP A 83 -9.91 -15.69 -5.76
CA TRP A 83 -10.34 -14.30 -5.63
C TRP A 83 -11.10 -13.87 -6.87
N SER A 84 -12.21 -13.19 -6.65
CA SER A 84 -13.06 -12.68 -7.71
C SER A 84 -12.94 -11.17 -7.73
N PHE A 85 -12.66 -10.62 -8.90
CA PHE A 85 -12.49 -9.19 -9.09
C PHE A 85 -13.80 -8.45 -8.81
N LEU A 86 -13.73 -7.36 -8.07
CA LEU A 86 -14.90 -6.53 -7.78
C LEU A 86 -14.79 -5.15 -8.39
N ALA A 87 -13.67 -4.48 -8.21
CA ALA A 87 -13.53 -3.10 -8.64
C ALA A 87 -12.07 -2.71 -8.74
N LYS A 88 -11.80 -1.71 -9.59
CA LYS A 88 -10.47 -1.18 -9.75
C LYS A 88 -10.59 0.31 -10.06
N LYS A 89 -9.78 1.11 -9.39
CA LYS A 89 -9.75 2.55 -9.63
C LYS A 89 -8.31 3.04 -9.64
N THR A 90 -8.05 4.00 -10.51
CA THR A 90 -6.74 4.63 -10.59
C THR A 90 -6.90 6.09 -10.23
N PHE A 91 -6.02 6.59 -9.37
CA PHE A 91 -5.99 7.97 -8.91
C PHE A 91 -4.64 8.55 -9.32
N SER A 92 -4.65 9.81 -9.75
CA SER A 92 -3.42 10.48 -10.17
C SER A 92 -3.48 11.95 -9.80
N ASP A 93 -2.33 12.50 -9.46
CA ASP A 93 -2.20 13.92 -9.20
C ASP A 93 -0.71 14.26 -9.22
N HIS A 94 -0.41 15.53 -9.42
CA HIS A 94 0.95 16.01 -9.29
C HIS A 94 1.02 16.77 -7.96
N SER A 95 1.50 16.11 -6.93
CA SER A 95 1.50 16.67 -5.58
C SER A 95 2.42 15.85 -4.70
N ARG A 96 2.44 16.17 -3.41
CA ARG A 96 3.19 15.40 -2.43
C ARG A 96 2.36 14.31 -1.80
N ILE A 97 1.05 14.42 -1.86
CA ILE A 97 0.15 13.47 -1.18
C ILE A 97 -1.00 13.15 -2.12
N LEU A 98 -1.30 11.86 -2.23
CA LEU A 98 -2.43 11.38 -3.00
C LEU A 98 -3.19 10.37 -2.14
N VAL A 99 -4.51 10.54 -2.06
CA VAL A 99 -5.38 9.62 -1.33
C VAL A 99 -6.50 9.20 -2.28
N GLY A 100 -6.79 7.92 -2.33
CA GLY A 100 -7.86 7.42 -3.14
C GLY A 100 -8.65 6.35 -2.41
N SER A 101 -9.94 6.27 -2.68
CA SER A 101 -10.83 5.31 -2.03
C SER A 101 -11.77 4.67 -3.02
N ILE A 102 -12.12 3.41 -2.74
CA ILE A 102 -13.21 2.74 -3.41
C ILE A 102 -14.30 2.51 -2.38
N ASN A 103 -15.48 3.09 -2.62
CA ASN A 103 -16.63 2.85 -1.76
C ASN A 103 -17.23 1.51 -2.13
N TYR A 104 -17.55 0.72 -1.12
CA TYR A 104 -18.13 -0.58 -1.34
C TYR A 104 -18.92 -1.00 -0.11
N ASN A 105 -20.07 -1.61 -0.34
CA ASN A 105 -20.91 -2.09 0.76
C ASN A 105 -20.46 -3.49 1.12
N PHE A 106 -19.46 -3.58 1.98
CA PHE A 106 -18.89 -4.87 2.37
C PHE A 106 -19.89 -5.69 3.17
N GLN A 107 -20.04 -6.94 2.80
CA GLN A 107 -21.01 -7.83 3.44
C GLN A 107 -20.37 -8.53 4.63
N PRO A 108 -21.08 -8.64 5.76
CA PRO A 108 -20.55 -9.36 6.91
C PRO A 108 -20.26 -10.81 6.55
N GLY A 109 -19.15 -11.31 7.08
CA GLY A 109 -18.81 -12.72 6.90
C GLY A 109 -18.12 -13.04 5.59
N VAL A 110 -17.95 -12.06 4.72
CA VAL A 110 -17.26 -12.24 3.44
C VAL A 110 -15.85 -11.74 3.58
N THR A 111 -14.91 -12.45 3.00
CA THR A 111 -13.50 -12.05 3.04
C THR A 111 -13.14 -11.32 1.75
N TYR A 112 -12.45 -10.21 1.90
CA TYR A 112 -12.07 -9.33 0.80
C TYR A 112 -10.56 -9.14 0.79
N LYS A 113 -10.05 -8.75 -0.37
CA LYS A 113 -8.64 -8.40 -0.51
C LYS A 113 -8.54 -7.09 -1.28
N ALA A 114 -7.77 -6.16 -0.75
CA ALA A 114 -7.45 -4.93 -1.45
C ALA A 114 -5.98 -4.95 -1.80
N VAL A 115 -5.66 -4.53 -3.01
CA VAL A 115 -4.29 -4.42 -3.49
C VAL A 115 -4.08 -3.00 -3.97
N ALA A 116 -3.08 -2.33 -3.44
CA ALA A 116 -2.74 -0.98 -3.86
C ALA A 116 -1.35 -0.99 -4.49
N ASN A 117 -1.26 -0.44 -5.69
CA ASN A 117 0.01 -0.26 -6.36
C ASN A 117 0.28 1.23 -6.43
N TYR A 118 1.44 1.64 -5.99
CA TYR A 118 1.81 3.05 -5.87
C TYR A 118 2.94 3.39 -6.82
N ASN A 119 2.87 4.59 -7.38
CA ASN A 119 3.93 5.10 -8.24
C ASN A 119 4.11 6.58 -7.93
N ALA A 120 5.34 6.96 -7.61
CA ALA A 120 5.69 8.35 -7.35
C ALA A 120 6.93 8.68 -8.16
N GLY A 121 6.76 9.47 -9.22
CA GLY A 121 7.86 9.87 -10.06
C GLY A 121 8.61 8.69 -10.68
N GLY A 122 7.92 7.57 -10.90
CA GLY A 122 8.53 6.37 -11.46
C GLY A 122 8.98 5.36 -10.43
N GLU A 123 9.06 5.74 -9.17
CA GLU A 123 9.36 4.80 -8.09
C GLU A 123 8.07 4.08 -7.69
N THR A 124 8.12 2.76 -7.50
CA THR A 124 6.90 1.97 -7.26
C THR A 124 6.99 1.20 -5.96
N ASP A 125 5.82 0.92 -5.40
CA ASP A 125 5.68 0.07 -4.23
C ASP A 125 4.25 -0.48 -4.23
N SER A 126 3.95 -1.42 -3.34
CA SER A 126 2.61 -2.00 -3.27
C SER A 126 2.31 -2.47 -1.87
N MET A 127 1.01 -2.56 -1.58
CA MET A 127 0.50 -3.13 -0.33
C MET A 127 -0.72 -3.97 -0.61
N GLU A 128 -0.97 -4.91 0.28
CA GLU A 128 -2.11 -5.80 0.16
C GLU A 128 -2.72 -5.98 1.55
N ASP A 129 -4.05 -5.98 1.62
CA ASP A 129 -4.76 -6.19 2.88
C ASP A 129 -5.90 -7.17 2.65
N ILE A 130 -6.03 -8.15 3.54
CA ILE A 130 -7.12 -9.13 3.50
C ILE A 130 -7.94 -8.89 4.76
N PHE A 131 -9.23 -8.70 4.60
CA PHE A 131 -10.08 -8.27 5.70
C PHE A 131 -11.50 -8.82 5.57
N SER A 132 -12.22 -8.84 6.70
CA SER A 132 -13.64 -9.19 6.74
C SER A 132 -14.28 -8.44 7.90
N PHE A 133 -15.60 -8.29 7.84
CA PHE A 133 -16.35 -7.54 8.87
C PHE A 133 -17.38 -8.40 9.58
#